data_afda346838222457ac424b761296c9ee
#
_entry.id   afda346838222457ac424b761296c9ee
#
_cell.length_a   1.000
_cell.length_b   1.000
_cell.length_c   1.000
_cell.angle_alpha   90.00
_cell.angle_beta   90.00
_cell.angle_gamma   90.00
#
_symmetry.space_group_name_H-M   'P 1'
#
loop_
_entity.id
_entity.type
_entity.pdbx_description
1 polymer ?
#
loop_
_entity_poly.entity_id
_entity_poly.type
_entity_poly.pdbx_seq_one_letter_code
_entity_poly.pdbx_strand_id
1 'polypeptide(L)'
;MNTNFVVGGWSSVLWSRLLLCVSLVFAFALPGCEKYDELVAKDQDCQAKWSDYEGELQRRSDLIPGLVETVKGASKFEASTLTQITQARADATSIKLQADDFTDPAKMEAFQKAQDKLSHSSLSRLLIANENYPQLQASARYGELMKQLEATENRVLRARQQYNNAVRGYNTELGKIKGSVVNKATGKPFKPRVYFAATAGSEVAPKVSF
;
A
#
# COMPACT_ATOMS: atom_id res chain seq x y z
N MET A 1 -65.43 2.11 -57.08
CA MET A 1 -65.16 1.27 -55.90
C MET A 1 -63.76 1.61 -55.44
N ASN A 2 -63.67 2.49 -54.44
CA ASN A 2 -62.38 2.94 -53.86
C ASN A 2 -62.19 2.20 -52.53
N THR A 3 -61.22 1.33 -52.48
CA THR A 3 -60.74 0.74 -51.24
C THR A 3 -59.43 1.40 -50.81
N ASN A 4 -59.54 2.45 -49.98
CA ASN A 4 -58.41 3.01 -49.30
C ASN A 4 -58.03 2.12 -48.12
N PHE A 5 -56.89 1.41 -48.27
CA PHE A 5 -56.33 0.56 -47.23
C PHE A 5 -55.55 1.45 -46.27
N VAL A 6 -56.09 1.71 -45.08
CA VAL A 6 -55.43 2.45 -44.01
C VAL A 6 -54.50 1.50 -43.25
N VAL A 7 -53.25 1.45 -43.68
CA VAL A 7 -52.16 0.75 -42.99
C VAL A 7 -51.06 1.77 -42.63
N GLY A 8 -51.21 2.49 -41.59
CA GLY A 8 -50.23 3.56 -41.29
C GLY A 8 -50.07 3.96 -39.83
N GLY A 9 -50.95 3.54 -38.94
CA GLY A 9 -50.96 4.12 -37.57
C GLY A 9 -50.23 3.30 -36.47
N TRP A 10 -50.07 2.03 -36.65
CA TRP A 10 -49.54 1.18 -35.57
C TRP A 10 -48.02 0.98 -35.60
N SER A 11 -47.40 1.09 -36.77
CA SER A 11 -45.96 0.98 -36.89
C SER A 11 -45.20 2.19 -36.27
N SER A 12 -45.72 3.40 -36.42
CA SER A 12 -45.08 4.61 -35.91
C SER A 12 -45.07 4.66 -34.36
N VAL A 13 -46.14 4.19 -33.73
CA VAL A 13 -46.25 4.14 -32.25
C VAL A 13 -45.35 3.07 -31.68
N LEU A 14 -45.16 1.94 -32.34
CA LEU A 14 -44.21 0.88 -31.92
C LEU A 14 -42.75 1.34 -32.05
N TRP A 15 -42.42 2.01 -33.15
CA TRP A 15 -41.08 2.56 -33.36
C TRP A 15 -40.73 3.69 -32.36
N SER A 16 -41.67 4.58 -32.05
CA SER A 16 -41.43 5.62 -31.05
C SER A 16 -41.24 5.04 -29.64
N ARG A 17 -41.98 4.01 -29.26
CA ARG A 17 -41.80 3.32 -27.97
C ARG A 17 -40.47 2.54 -27.91
N LEU A 18 -40.05 1.92 -29.01
CA LEU A 18 -38.75 1.24 -29.10
C LEU A 18 -37.59 2.23 -28.98
N LEU A 19 -37.67 3.37 -29.67
CA LEU A 19 -36.68 4.46 -29.56
C LEU A 19 -36.62 5.03 -28.15
N LEU A 20 -37.75 5.17 -27.48
CA LEU A 20 -37.84 5.68 -26.11
C LEU A 20 -37.22 4.65 -25.11
N CYS A 21 -37.47 3.37 -25.29
CA CYS A 21 -36.84 2.33 -24.50
C CYS A 21 -35.32 2.27 -24.73
N VAL A 22 -34.84 2.36 -25.97
CA VAL A 22 -33.42 2.39 -26.31
C VAL A 22 -32.74 3.63 -25.74
N SER A 23 -33.37 4.82 -25.82
CA SER A 23 -32.82 6.03 -25.23
C SER A 23 -32.79 5.99 -23.70
N LEU A 24 -33.75 5.32 -23.06
CA LEU A 24 -33.77 5.13 -21.61
C LEU A 24 -32.65 4.18 -21.17
N VAL A 25 -32.41 3.08 -21.90
CA VAL A 25 -31.33 2.16 -21.64
C VAL A 25 -29.96 2.83 -21.82
N PHE A 26 -29.82 3.66 -22.86
CA PHE A 26 -28.58 4.41 -23.12
C PHE A 26 -28.31 5.48 -22.05
N ALA A 27 -29.33 6.14 -21.53
CA ALA A 27 -29.21 7.12 -20.44
C ALA A 27 -28.78 6.48 -19.10
N PHE A 28 -29.12 5.22 -18.85
CA PHE A 28 -28.69 4.48 -17.66
C PHE A 28 -27.31 3.81 -17.79
N ALA A 29 -26.79 3.62 -18.99
CA ALA A 29 -25.50 2.98 -19.22
C ALA A 29 -24.30 3.94 -19.00
N LEU A 30 -24.45 5.22 -19.28
CA LEU A 30 -23.37 6.22 -19.20
C LEU A 30 -22.76 6.40 -17.79
N PRO A 31 -23.51 6.49 -16.68
CA PRO A 31 -22.90 6.67 -15.35
C PRO A 31 -22.16 5.43 -14.83
N GLY A 32 -22.37 4.25 -15.43
CA GLY A 32 -21.68 3.01 -15.05
C GLY A 32 -20.21 2.98 -15.47
N CYS A 33 -19.87 3.49 -16.63
CA CYS A 33 -18.49 3.55 -17.14
C CYS A 33 -17.62 4.49 -16.31
N GLU A 34 -18.12 5.67 -15.96
CA GLU A 34 -17.38 6.65 -15.15
C GLU A 34 -17.00 6.08 -13.77
N LYS A 35 -17.91 5.32 -13.15
CA LYS A 35 -17.66 4.72 -11.83
C LYS A 35 -16.68 3.52 -11.89
N TYR A 36 -16.69 2.79 -12.98
CA TYR A 36 -15.69 1.75 -13.23
C TYR A 36 -14.30 2.37 -13.37
N ASP A 37 -14.17 3.42 -14.18
CA ASP A 37 -12.90 4.12 -14.40
C ASP A 37 -12.37 4.73 -13.09
N GLU A 38 -13.25 5.28 -12.25
CA GLU A 38 -12.87 5.78 -10.92
C GLU A 38 -12.32 4.68 -10.01
N LEU A 39 -12.95 3.49 -9.97
CA LEU A 39 -12.43 2.35 -9.19
C LEU A 39 -11.09 1.85 -9.71
N VAL A 40 -10.93 1.76 -11.04
CA VAL A 40 -9.67 1.39 -11.66
C VAL A 40 -8.57 2.41 -11.33
N ALA A 41 -8.88 3.71 -11.43
CA ALA A 41 -7.92 4.77 -11.10
C ALA A 41 -7.47 4.70 -9.64
N LYS A 42 -8.39 4.46 -8.70
CA LYS A 42 -8.06 4.30 -7.27
C LYS A 42 -7.28 3.03 -6.99
N ASP A 43 -7.55 1.93 -7.70
CA ASP A 43 -6.79 0.70 -7.61
C ASP A 43 -5.34 0.90 -8.09
N GLN A 44 -5.17 1.62 -9.21
CA GLN A 44 -3.84 2.00 -9.72
C GLN A 44 -3.10 2.94 -8.77
N ASP A 45 -3.79 3.89 -8.11
CA ASP A 45 -3.17 4.74 -7.09
C ASP A 45 -2.68 3.91 -5.90
N CYS A 46 -3.45 2.92 -5.44
CA CYS A 46 -2.98 1.99 -4.41
C CYS A 46 -1.71 1.25 -4.83
N GLN A 47 -1.62 0.80 -6.08
CA GLN A 47 -0.43 0.12 -6.60
C GLN A 47 0.76 1.06 -6.70
N ALA A 48 0.56 2.29 -7.16
CA ALA A 48 1.61 3.31 -7.23
C ALA A 48 2.17 3.62 -5.82
N LYS A 49 1.27 3.82 -4.83
CA LYS A 49 1.69 4.07 -3.43
C LYS A 49 2.36 2.87 -2.79
N TRP A 50 1.97 1.65 -3.18
CA TRP A 50 2.69 0.45 -2.79
C TRP A 50 4.11 0.42 -3.35
N SER A 51 4.28 0.71 -4.64
CA SER A 51 5.62 0.76 -5.28
C SER A 51 6.52 1.82 -4.64
N ASP A 52 5.97 3.00 -4.30
CA ASP A 52 6.70 4.03 -3.55
C ASP A 52 7.19 3.49 -2.19
N TYR A 53 6.33 2.76 -1.49
CA TYR A 53 6.66 2.14 -0.20
C TYR A 53 7.73 1.06 -0.34
N GLU A 54 7.61 0.16 -1.32
CA GLU A 54 8.64 -0.86 -1.61
C GLU A 54 9.99 -0.24 -1.94
N GLY A 55 10.02 0.85 -2.68
CA GLY A 55 11.24 1.59 -3.00
C GLY A 55 11.97 2.09 -1.74
N GLU A 56 11.23 2.61 -0.75
CA GLU A 56 11.83 3.04 0.51
C GLU A 56 12.26 1.85 1.39
N LEU A 57 11.54 0.72 1.37
CA LEU A 57 11.98 -0.51 2.04
C LEU A 57 13.25 -1.07 1.43
N GLN A 58 13.37 -1.06 0.11
CA GLN A 58 14.59 -1.48 -0.58
C GLN A 58 15.77 -0.59 -0.16
N ARG A 59 15.60 0.74 -0.20
CA ARG A 59 16.62 1.69 0.23
C ARG A 59 17.08 1.43 1.67
N ARG A 60 16.14 1.17 2.59
CA ARG A 60 16.47 0.80 3.97
C ARG A 60 17.33 -0.47 4.01
N SER A 61 16.91 -1.50 3.28
CA SER A 61 17.62 -2.77 3.21
C SER A 61 19.05 -2.63 2.67
N ASP A 62 19.27 -1.71 1.73
CA ASP A 62 20.57 -1.47 1.09
C ASP A 62 21.56 -0.72 1.99
N LEU A 63 21.08 0.07 2.95
CA LEU A 63 21.92 0.77 3.91
C LEU A 63 22.50 -0.14 5.00
N ILE A 64 21.80 -1.21 5.37
CA ILE A 64 22.14 -2.08 6.50
C ILE A 64 23.49 -2.77 6.34
N PRO A 65 23.87 -3.35 5.19
CA PRO A 65 25.18 -3.98 5.03
C PRO A 65 26.34 -3.03 5.27
N GLY A 66 26.26 -1.80 4.78
CA GLY A 66 27.28 -0.78 5.00
C GLY A 66 27.43 -0.38 6.46
N LEU A 67 26.31 -0.29 7.19
CA LEU A 67 26.32 -0.06 8.64
C LEU A 67 26.94 -1.23 9.39
N VAL A 68 26.53 -2.48 9.10
CA VAL A 68 27.07 -3.69 9.70
C VAL A 68 28.57 -3.79 9.49
N GLU A 69 29.06 -3.51 8.27
CA GLU A 69 30.48 -3.55 7.95
C GLU A 69 31.26 -2.48 8.72
N THR A 70 30.73 -1.26 8.80
CA THR A 70 31.36 -0.17 9.54
C THR A 70 31.45 -0.50 11.03
N VAL A 71 30.42 -1.10 11.61
CA VAL A 71 30.39 -1.51 13.02
C VAL A 71 31.32 -2.69 13.31
N LYS A 72 31.43 -3.66 12.38
CA LYS A 72 32.40 -4.76 12.49
C LYS A 72 33.84 -4.27 12.64
N GLY A 73 34.21 -3.18 12.01
CA GLY A 73 35.51 -2.56 12.12
C GLY A 73 35.80 -1.96 13.51
N ALA A 74 34.77 -1.69 14.31
CA ALA A 74 34.89 -1.26 15.70
C ALA A 74 35.05 -2.50 16.61
N SER A 75 36.23 -2.83 17.03
CA SER A 75 36.73 -4.11 17.54
C SER A 75 36.11 -4.71 18.82
N LYS A 76 34.93 -4.24 19.27
CA LYS A 76 34.25 -4.71 20.49
C LYS A 76 32.74 -4.92 20.34
N PHE A 77 32.19 -4.84 19.12
CA PHE A 77 30.74 -4.98 18.94
C PHE A 77 30.35 -6.47 18.94
N GLU A 78 29.29 -6.82 19.65
CA GLU A 78 28.82 -8.21 19.73
C GLU A 78 28.43 -8.78 18.37
N ALA A 79 29.13 -9.84 17.94
CA ALA A 79 28.84 -10.54 16.70
C ALA A 79 27.38 -11.07 16.64
N SER A 80 26.78 -11.40 17.79
CA SER A 80 25.39 -11.83 17.92
C SER A 80 24.38 -10.76 17.45
N THR A 81 24.62 -9.50 17.81
CA THR A 81 23.77 -8.37 17.41
C THR A 81 23.83 -8.13 15.90
N LEU A 82 25.02 -8.17 15.31
CA LEU A 82 25.18 -8.03 13.85
C LEU A 82 24.49 -9.17 13.09
N THR A 83 24.59 -10.39 13.61
CA THR A 83 23.90 -11.55 13.04
C THR A 83 22.37 -11.36 13.10
N GLN A 84 21.83 -10.87 14.21
CA GLN A 84 20.39 -10.61 14.35
C GLN A 84 19.88 -9.53 13.40
N ILE A 85 20.65 -8.45 13.20
CA ILE A 85 20.31 -7.40 12.22
C ILE A 85 20.31 -7.98 10.80
N THR A 86 21.34 -8.78 10.45
CA THR A 86 21.45 -9.41 9.13
C THR A 86 20.30 -10.39 8.89
N GLN A 87 19.93 -11.18 9.91
CA GLN A 87 18.81 -12.11 9.82
C GLN A 87 17.47 -11.36 9.69
N ALA A 88 17.24 -10.34 10.48
CA ALA A 88 16.01 -9.53 10.37
C ALA A 88 15.88 -8.87 8.98
N ARG A 89 17.02 -8.45 8.38
CA ARG A 89 17.04 -7.97 7.00
C ARG A 89 16.64 -9.07 6.01
N ALA A 90 17.21 -10.26 6.14
CA ALA A 90 16.88 -11.40 5.28
C ALA A 90 15.40 -11.78 5.40
N ASP A 91 14.86 -11.85 6.62
CA ASP A 91 13.45 -12.14 6.90
C ASP A 91 12.55 -11.10 6.20
N ALA A 92 12.85 -9.81 6.38
CA ALA A 92 12.05 -8.71 5.83
C ALA A 92 12.08 -8.65 4.29
N THR A 93 13.19 -9.02 3.67
CA THR A 93 13.34 -9.01 2.21
C THR A 93 12.84 -10.29 1.52
N SER A 94 12.64 -11.37 2.28
CA SER A 94 12.14 -12.64 1.75
C SER A 94 10.64 -12.62 1.44
N ILE A 95 9.86 -11.80 2.16
CA ILE A 95 8.41 -11.72 2.00
C ILE A 95 8.11 -10.73 0.87
N LYS A 96 7.64 -11.25 -0.26
CA LYS A 96 7.17 -10.44 -1.40
C LYS A 96 5.67 -10.64 -1.56
N LEU A 97 4.93 -9.55 -1.53
CA LEU A 97 3.48 -9.57 -1.72
C LEU A 97 3.14 -9.47 -3.21
N GLN A 98 2.17 -10.28 -3.63
CA GLN A 98 1.57 -10.23 -4.96
C GLN A 98 0.26 -9.44 -4.90
N ALA A 99 -0.30 -9.08 -6.06
CA ALA A 99 -1.51 -8.26 -6.13
C ALA A 99 -2.69 -8.80 -5.31
N ASP A 100 -2.87 -10.13 -5.27
CA ASP A 100 -3.94 -10.78 -4.50
C ASP A 100 -3.69 -10.75 -2.98
N ASP A 101 -2.44 -10.65 -2.56
CA ASP A 101 -2.06 -10.67 -1.14
C ASP A 101 -2.49 -9.39 -0.40
N PHE A 102 -2.71 -8.28 -1.13
CA PHE A 102 -3.20 -7.02 -0.54
C PHE A 102 -4.63 -7.11 0.00
N THR A 103 -5.33 -8.19 -0.29
CA THR A 103 -6.67 -8.47 0.24
C THR A 103 -6.66 -9.52 1.35
N ASP A 104 -5.49 -10.08 1.69
CA ASP A 104 -5.30 -11.10 2.72
C ASP A 104 -4.70 -10.48 4.00
N PRO A 105 -5.49 -10.38 5.09
CA PRO A 105 -5.01 -9.80 6.34
C PRO A 105 -3.81 -10.54 6.95
N ALA A 106 -3.76 -11.87 6.84
CA ALA A 106 -2.69 -12.66 7.44
C ALA A 106 -1.34 -12.42 6.74
N LYS A 107 -1.34 -12.33 5.41
CA LYS A 107 -0.14 -12.04 4.63
C LYS A 107 0.35 -10.61 4.87
N MET A 108 -0.56 -9.63 4.91
CA MET A 108 -0.23 -8.24 5.22
C MET A 108 0.33 -8.10 6.63
N GLU A 109 -0.22 -8.80 7.62
CA GLU A 109 0.28 -8.81 8.99
C GLU A 109 1.68 -9.44 9.08
N ALA A 110 1.90 -10.59 8.42
CA ALA A 110 3.20 -11.25 8.40
C ALA A 110 4.27 -10.35 7.79
N PHE A 111 3.95 -9.71 6.67
CA PHE A 111 4.84 -8.73 6.03
C PHE A 111 5.13 -7.56 6.99
N GLN A 112 4.10 -6.96 7.59
CA GLN A 112 4.27 -5.85 8.53
C GLN A 112 5.16 -6.23 9.71
N LYS A 113 4.92 -7.39 10.34
CA LYS A 113 5.73 -7.88 11.46
C LYS A 113 7.21 -8.04 11.09
N ALA A 114 7.51 -8.55 9.90
CA ALA A 114 8.89 -8.68 9.44
C ALA A 114 9.56 -7.32 9.23
N GLN A 115 8.84 -6.35 8.65
CA GLN A 115 9.33 -4.98 8.45
C GLN A 115 9.54 -4.25 9.78
N ASP A 116 8.60 -4.36 10.71
CA ASP A 116 8.69 -3.75 12.06
C ASP A 116 9.84 -4.37 12.87
N LYS A 117 10.04 -5.70 12.80
CA LYS A 117 11.18 -6.40 13.41
C LYS A 117 12.51 -5.86 12.89
N LEU A 118 12.61 -5.62 11.58
CA LEU A 118 13.83 -5.04 10.98
C LEU A 118 14.06 -3.62 11.49
N SER A 119 13.07 -2.73 11.49
CA SER A 119 13.19 -1.37 12.00
C SER A 119 13.66 -1.35 13.46
N HIS A 120 12.99 -2.10 14.33
CA HIS A 120 13.33 -2.15 15.75
C HIS A 120 14.72 -2.78 16.02
N SER A 121 15.03 -3.89 15.38
CA SER A 121 16.32 -4.57 15.61
C SER A 121 17.51 -3.83 15.01
N SER A 122 17.32 -3.14 13.87
CA SER A 122 18.44 -2.44 13.21
C SER A 122 18.66 -1.05 13.79
N LEU A 123 17.63 -0.21 13.81
CA LEU A 123 17.78 1.19 14.21
C LEU A 123 18.08 1.33 15.70
N SER A 124 17.28 0.71 16.58
CA SER A 124 17.46 0.85 18.03
C SER A 124 18.81 0.33 18.49
N ARG A 125 19.25 -0.84 17.96
CA ARG A 125 20.54 -1.44 18.36
C ARG A 125 21.73 -0.67 17.82
N LEU A 126 21.64 -0.12 16.61
CA LEU A 126 22.70 0.71 16.05
C LEU A 126 22.79 2.05 16.76
N LEU A 127 21.67 2.64 17.22
CA LEU A 127 21.68 3.84 18.07
C LEU A 127 22.35 3.58 19.40
N ILE A 128 22.04 2.48 20.09
CA ILE A 128 22.69 2.05 21.33
C ILE A 128 24.20 1.81 21.12
N ALA A 129 24.57 1.26 19.97
CA ALA A 129 25.97 1.09 19.60
C ALA A 129 26.70 2.44 19.53
N ASN A 130 26.07 3.46 18.95
CA ASN A 130 26.66 4.78 18.87
C ASN A 130 26.98 5.39 20.25
N GLU A 131 26.11 5.17 21.24
CA GLU A 131 26.33 5.66 22.62
C GLU A 131 27.45 4.94 23.34
N ASN A 132 27.60 3.64 23.13
CA ASN A 132 28.55 2.80 23.86
C ASN A 132 29.95 2.73 23.23
N TYR A 133 30.11 3.15 21.97
CA TYR A 133 31.36 3.05 21.23
C TYR A 133 31.81 4.42 20.66
N PRO A 134 32.63 5.19 21.40
CA PRO A 134 33.10 6.51 20.96
C PRO A 134 33.81 6.51 19.60
N GLN A 135 34.44 5.39 19.25
CA GLN A 135 35.12 5.23 17.95
C GLN A 135 34.13 5.25 16.77
N LEU A 136 32.89 4.77 16.97
CA LEU A 136 31.81 4.88 15.96
C LEU A 136 31.32 6.32 15.83
N GLN A 137 31.24 7.06 16.93
CA GLN A 137 30.88 8.49 16.92
C GLN A 137 31.89 9.30 16.11
N ALA A 138 33.19 8.96 16.19
CA ALA A 138 34.23 9.60 15.43
C ALA A 138 34.26 9.20 13.93
N SER A 139 33.52 8.17 13.55
CA SER A 139 33.45 7.70 12.16
C SER A 139 32.46 8.52 11.34
N ALA A 140 32.98 9.38 10.46
CA ALA A 140 32.15 10.16 9.54
C ALA A 140 31.24 9.26 8.66
N ARG A 141 31.76 8.09 8.23
CA ARG A 141 30.98 7.13 7.44
C ARG A 141 29.82 6.54 8.22
N TYR A 142 30.03 6.20 9.49
CA TYR A 142 28.95 5.69 10.34
C TYR A 142 27.88 6.75 10.55
N GLY A 143 28.29 7.97 10.89
CA GLY A 143 27.35 9.09 11.10
C GLY A 143 26.50 9.40 9.86
N GLU A 144 27.11 9.37 8.68
CA GLU A 144 26.39 9.59 7.41
C GLU A 144 25.39 8.47 7.12
N LEU A 145 25.78 7.20 7.27
CA LEU A 145 24.90 6.05 7.06
C LEU A 145 23.73 6.05 8.06
N MET A 146 23.96 6.41 9.32
CA MET A 146 22.91 6.53 10.33
C MET A 146 21.90 7.64 9.99
N LYS A 147 22.36 8.81 9.56
CA LYS A 147 21.47 9.90 9.10
C LYS A 147 20.63 9.45 7.90
N GLN A 148 21.23 8.72 6.96
CA GLN A 148 20.50 8.17 5.81
C GLN A 148 19.47 7.12 6.24
N LEU A 149 19.79 6.27 7.20
CA LEU A 149 18.85 5.28 7.74
C LEU A 149 17.67 5.95 8.45
N GLU A 150 17.91 6.91 9.34
CA GLU A 150 16.86 7.68 10.03
C GLU A 150 15.94 8.41 9.03
N ALA A 151 16.55 9.08 8.04
CA ALA A 151 15.79 9.74 6.99
C ALA A 151 14.96 8.75 6.16
N THR A 152 15.47 7.54 5.94
CA THR A 152 14.76 6.47 5.21
C THR A 152 13.60 5.91 6.04
N GLU A 153 13.79 5.67 7.35
CA GLU A 153 12.69 5.24 8.25
C GLU A 153 11.53 6.26 8.24
N ASN A 154 11.85 7.55 8.27
CA ASN A 154 10.84 8.60 8.15
C ASN A 154 10.12 8.59 6.79
N ARG A 155 10.81 8.23 5.70
CA ARG A 155 10.17 8.07 4.38
C ARG A 155 9.32 6.81 4.32
N VAL A 156 9.79 5.69 4.85
CA VAL A 156 9.02 4.45 4.99
C VAL A 156 7.71 4.71 5.74
N LEU A 157 7.76 5.42 6.87
CA LEU A 157 6.56 5.78 7.62
C LEU A 157 5.58 6.62 6.78
N ARG A 158 6.08 7.66 6.09
CA ARG A 158 5.24 8.50 5.22
C ARG A 158 4.65 7.71 4.06
N ALA A 159 5.43 6.87 3.39
CA ALA A 159 4.97 6.03 2.28
C ALA A 159 3.89 5.05 2.74
N ARG A 160 4.04 4.44 3.94
CA ARG A 160 3.00 3.61 4.56
C ARG A 160 1.70 4.38 4.81
N GLN A 161 1.79 5.61 5.30
CA GLN A 161 0.61 6.47 5.50
C GLN A 161 -0.06 6.84 4.17
N GLN A 162 0.72 7.13 3.13
CA GLN A 162 0.20 7.41 1.79
C GLN A 162 -0.51 6.19 1.19
N TYR A 163 0.05 5.00 1.33
CA TYR A 163 -0.61 3.76 0.93
C TYR A 163 -1.95 3.57 1.68
N ASN A 164 -1.96 3.73 3.01
CA ASN A 164 -3.20 3.62 3.78
C ASN A 164 -4.26 4.66 3.34
N ASN A 165 -3.85 5.86 2.96
CA ASN A 165 -4.76 6.88 2.45
C ASN A 165 -5.35 6.49 1.08
N ALA A 166 -4.53 5.95 0.19
CA ALA A 166 -4.99 5.43 -1.11
C ALA A 166 -5.97 4.26 -0.91
N VAL A 167 -5.63 3.29 -0.04
CA VAL A 167 -6.51 2.17 0.32
C VAL A 167 -7.84 2.66 0.90
N ARG A 168 -7.81 3.69 1.75
CA ARG A 168 -9.04 4.30 2.27
C ARG A 168 -9.91 4.85 1.15
N GLY A 169 -9.32 5.60 0.22
CA GLY A 169 -10.02 6.14 -0.93
C GLY A 169 -10.64 5.04 -1.79
N TYR A 170 -9.88 4.00 -2.09
CA TYR A 170 -10.33 2.84 -2.86
C TYR A 170 -11.45 2.06 -2.15
N ASN A 171 -11.26 1.68 -0.88
CA ASN A 171 -12.26 0.93 -0.12
C ASN A 171 -13.55 1.73 0.09
N THR A 172 -13.44 3.05 0.25
CA THR A 172 -14.61 3.93 0.38
C THR A 172 -15.42 3.94 -0.92
N GLU A 173 -14.78 4.06 -2.07
CA GLU A 173 -15.48 4.05 -3.36
C GLU A 173 -16.08 2.66 -3.64
N LEU A 174 -15.35 1.61 -3.36
CA LEU A 174 -15.83 0.23 -3.50
C LEU A 174 -17.05 -0.06 -2.61
N GLY A 175 -17.08 0.51 -1.41
CA GLY A 175 -18.19 0.36 -0.44
C GLY A 175 -19.45 1.15 -0.79
N LYS A 176 -19.39 2.15 -1.69
CA LYS A 176 -20.57 2.87 -2.13
C LYS A 176 -21.46 1.96 -2.97
N ILE A 177 -22.80 2.21 -2.93
CA ILE A 177 -23.78 1.43 -3.68
C ILE A 177 -23.40 1.36 -5.17
N LYS A 178 -22.98 2.49 -5.75
CA LYS A 178 -22.54 2.57 -7.16
C LYS A 178 -21.33 1.69 -7.45
N GLY A 179 -20.31 1.72 -6.59
CA GLY A 179 -19.12 0.88 -6.73
C GLY A 179 -19.46 -0.61 -6.61
N SER A 180 -20.33 -0.97 -5.66
CA SER A 180 -20.79 -2.36 -5.50
C SER A 180 -21.56 -2.86 -6.74
N VAL A 181 -22.40 -2.04 -7.37
CA VAL A 181 -23.12 -2.38 -8.60
C VAL A 181 -22.16 -2.59 -9.76
N VAL A 182 -21.19 -1.68 -9.94
CA VAL A 182 -20.18 -1.78 -11.00
C VAL A 182 -19.34 -3.05 -10.83
N ASN A 183 -18.92 -3.36 -9.61
CA ASN A 183 -18.16 -4.57 -9.30
C ASN A 183 -18.92 -5.85 -9.69
N LYS A 184 -20.23 -5.91 -9.40
CA LYS A 184 -21.09 -7.04 -9.80
C LYS A 184 -21.32 -7.11 -11.30
N ALA A 185 -21.55 -5.98 -11.95
CA ALA A 185 -21.88 -5.91 -13.38
C ALA A 185 -20.69 -6.26 -14.28
N THR A 186 -19.47 -5.90 -13.89
CA THR A 186 -18.26 -6.12 -14.71
C THR A 186 -17.65 -7.51 -14.52
N GLY A 187 -18.10 -8.26 -13.50
CA GLY A 187 -17.53 -9.58 -13.18
C GLY A 187 -16.08 -9.54 -12.69
N LYS A 188 -15.46 -8.37 -12.58
CA LYS A 188 -14.12 -8.21 -11.98
C LYS A 188 -14.27 -8.12 -10.46
N PRO A 189 -13.62 -9.02 -9.70
CA PRO A 189 -13.75 -9.02 -8.24
C PRO A 189 -12.83 -7.95 -7.64
N PHE A 190 -13.26 -6.69 -7.67
CA PHE A 190 -12.64 -5.67 -6.84
C PHE A 190 -12.91 -6.03 -5.38
N LYS A 191 -11.86 -6.38 -4.65
CA LYS A 191 -11.94 -6.76 -3.23
C LYS A 191 -11.38 -5.62 -2.37
N PRO A 192 -11.90 -5.41 -1.15
CA PRO A 192 -11.31 -4.46 -0.23
C PRO A 192 -9.84 -4.78 0.04
N ARG A 193 -8.98 -3.77 0.00
CA ARG A 193 -7.57 -3.89 0.35
C ARG A 193 -7.38 -3.72 1.85
N VAL A 194 -6.40 -4.42 2.40
CA VAL A 194 -6.05 -4.38 3.82
C VAL A 194 -5.18 -3.16 4.12
N TYR A 195 -5.43 -2.52 5.26
CA TYR A 195 -4.61 -1.44 5.79
C TYR A 195 -3.39 -1.99 6.54
N PHE A 196 -2.31 -1.24 6.55
CA PHE A 196 -1.33 -1.43 7.60
C PHE A 196 -1.92 -1.01 8.95
N ALA A 197 -1.85 -1.88 9.94
CA ALA A 197 -2.25 -1.57 11.30
C ALA A 197 -1.25 -0.58 11.95
N ALA A 198 -1.69 0.11 12.99
CA ALA A 198 -0.77 0.80 13.89
C ALA A 198 0.19 -0.22 14.52
N THR A 199 1.46 0.16 14.69
CA THR A 199 2.43 -0.71 15.36
C THR A 199 1.94 -0.98 16.79
N ALA A 200 1.90 -2.24 17.19
CA ALA A 200 1.47 -2.63 18.54
C ALA A 200 2.32 -1.88 19.58
N GLY A 201 1.65 -1.24 20.54
CA GLY A 201 2.28 -0.44 21.58
C GLY A 201 2.39 1.07 21.28
N SER A 202 2.03 1.52 20.06
CA SER A 202 1.97 2.96 19.74
C SER A 202 0.83 3.70 20.46
N GLU A 203 -0.09 2.96 21.08
CA GLU A 203 -1.22 3.49 21.84
C GLU A 203 -0.83 3.94 23.26
N VAL A 204 0.31 3.47 23.75
CA VAL A 204 0.78 3.81 25.08
C VAL A 204 1.82 4.93 24.97
N ALA A 205 1.45 6.14 25.39
CA ALA A 205 2.42 7.21 25.51
C ALA A 205 3.57 6.79 26.42
N PRO A 206 4.85 6.99 26.04
CA PRO A 206 5.98 6.65 26.90
C PRO A 206 5.84 7.39 28.23
N LYS A 207 5.87 6.67 29.34
CA LYS A 207 5.94 7.30 30.68
C LYS A 207 7.30 7.96 30.80
N VAL A 208 7.31 9.26 30.70
CA VAL A 208 8.50 10.06 31.04
C VAL A 208 8.56 10.11 32.54
N SER A 209 9.47 9.37 33.16
CA SER A 209 9.85 9.54 34.57
C SER A 209 11.00 10.54 34.61
N PHE A 210 10.77 11.67 35.25
CA PHE A 210 11.81 12.66 35.59
C PHE A 210 12.53 12.24 36.87
#